data_716cb0abe3e658f229156b45049e5393
#
_entry.id   716cb0abe3e658f229156b45049e5393
#
_cell.length_a   1.000
_cell.length_b   1.000
_cell.length_c   1.000
_cell.angle_alpha   90.00
_cell.angle_beta   90.00
_cell.angle_gamma   90.00
#
_symmetry.space_group_name_H-M   'P 1'
#
loop_
_entity.id
_entity.type
_entity.pdbx_description
1 polymer ?
#
loop_
_entity_poly.entity_id
_entity_poly.type
_entity_poly.pdbx_seq_one_letter_code
_entity_poly.pdbx_strand_id
1 'polypeptide(L)'
;MNPVLAYEKNLYFRDRKDYWISRITHEDHYLIWKYIRFLRQEEAASNKLTAYFWRRRKNDLGSRLGLQVYAGTCGKGLRIWHYGSVIISGEARLGENCTFHGQACIGSDGITQAAPVIGSNVDIGIGAKVIGDVSIADDVRIGAGAVVTKSCYEKGATLVGVPARVLPKSE
;
A
#
# COMPACT_ATOMS: atom_id res chain seq x y z
N MET A 1 -3.29 9.35 20.96
CA MET A 1 -3.31 9.07 19.51
C MET A 1 -2.63 7.71 19.31
N ASN A 2 -3.22 6.82 18.51
CA ASN A 2 -2.62 5.51 18.20
C ASN A 2 -1.17 5.71 17.67
N PRO A 3 -0.15 5.03 18.21
CA PRO A 3 1.25 5.23 17.81
C PRO A 3 1.51 4.95 16.32
N VAL A 4 0.77 4.02 15.72
CA VAL A 4 0.85 3.76 14.26
C VAL A 4 0.40 4.98 13.47
N LEU A 5 -0.73 5.60 13.86
CA LEU A 5 -1.23 6.81 13.22
C LEU A 5 -0.30 8.01 13.37
N ALA A 6 0.39 8.13 14.52
CA ALA A 6 1.38 9.18 14.72
C ALA A 6 2.57 9.01 13.79
N TYR A 7 3.09 7.79 13.69
CA TYR A 7 4.19 7.45 12.79
C TYR A 7 3.82 7.72 11.32
N GLU A 8 2.71 7.15 10.85
CA GLU A 8 2.28 7.30 9.46
C GLU A 8 1.97 8.75 9.09
N LYS A 9 1.42 9.56 10.02
CA LYS A 9 1.20 10.99 9.78
C LYS A 9 2.49 11.71 9.38
N ASN A 10 3.60 11.37 10.02
CA ASN A 10 4.91 11.99 9.74
C ASN A 10 5.50 11.56 8.37
N LEU A 11 4.97 10.50 7.76
CA LEU A 11 5.33 10.11 6.38
C LEU A 11 4.69 11.04 5.33
N TYR A 12 3.58 11.69 5.69
CA TYR A 12 2.80 12.53 4.76
C TYR A 12 3.02 14.03 4.97
N PHE A 13 3.38 14.46 6.18
CA PHE A 13 3.50 15.89 6.51
C PHE A 13 4.84 16.19 7.16
N ARG A 14 5.48 17.27 6.70
CA ARG A 14 6.75 17.76 7.23
C ARG A 14 6.59 18.34 8.62
N ASP A 15 5.51 19.09 8.84
CA ASP A 15 5.22 19.77 10.10
C ASP A 15 3.70 20.03 10.28
N ARG A 16 3.35 20.72 11.39
CA ARG A 16 1.97 21.04 11.71
C ARG A 16 1.35 22.05 10.72
N LYS A 17 2.15 22.96 10.18
CA LYS A 17 1.70 23.99 9.23
C LYS A 17 1.36 23.34 7.88
N ASP A 18 2.23 22.46 7.40
CA ASP A 18 2.03 21.66 6.20
C ASP A 18 0.72 20.85 6.28
N TYR A 19 0.48 20.16 7.40
CA TYR A 19 -0.78 19.44 7.64
C TYR A 19 -2.02 20.35 7.52
N TRP A 20 -2.00 21.56 8.12
CA TRP A 20 -3.15 22.43 8.09
C TRP A 20 -3.39 23.06 6.72
N ILE A 21 -2.33 23.45 6.03
CA ILE A 21 -2.42 23.97 4.65
C ILE A 21 -3.01 22.90 3.74
N SER A 22 -2.41 21.70 3.71
CA SER A 22 -2.85 20.60 2.87
C SER A 22 -4.29 20.17 3.15
N ARG A 23 -4.74 20.30 4.40
CA ARG A 23 -6.12 20.03 4.79
C ARG A 23 -7.10 21.05 4.22
N ILE A 24 -6.73 22.32 4.19
CA ILE A 24 -7.58 23.43 3.68
C ILE A 24 -7.61 23.40 2.16
N THR A 25 -6.46 23.19 1.54
CA THR A 25 -6.30 23.17 0.07
C THR A 25 -6.70 21.83 -0.57
N HIS A 26 -7.00 20.81 0.24
CA HIS A 26 -7.33 19.45 -0.22
C HIS A 26 -6.23 18.80 -1.08
N GLU A 27 -4.97 19.02 -0.69
CA GLU A 27 -3.81 18.41 -1.35
C GLU A 27 -3.92 16.88 -1.39
N ASP A 28 -3.34 16.27 -2.43
CA ASP A 28 -3.40 14.83 -2.67
C ASP A 28 -2.90 14.01 -1.48
N HIS A 29 -1.76 14.39 -0.91
CA HIS A 29 -1.18 13.70 0.24
C HIS A 29 -2.04 13.79 1.50
N TYR A 30 -2.82 14.88 1.68
CA TYR A 30 -3.80 14.96 2.76
C TYR A 30 -4.99 14.02 2.54
N LEU A 31 -5.48 13.91 1.30
CA LEU A 31 -6.59 13.00 0.97
C LEU A 31 -6.17 11.54 1.15
N ILE A 32 -4.97 11.19 0.71
CA ILE A 32 -4.40 9.84 0.91
C ILE A 32 -4.21 9.55 2.40
N TRP A 33 -3.61 10.47 3.15
CA TRP A 33 -3.49 10.35 4.61
C TRP A 33 -4.84 10.15 5.29
N LYS A 34 -5.86 10.89 4.89
CA LYS A 34 -7.23 10.74 5.42
C LYS A 34 -7.78 9.34 5.18
N TYR A 35 -7.51 8.76 4.01
CA TYR A 35 -7.86 7.38 3.69
C TYR A 35 -7.12 6.38 4.59
N ILE A 36 -5.80 6.49 4.71
CA ILE A 36 -4.97 5.65 5.60
C ILE A 36 -5.44 5.77 7.05
N ARG A 37 -5.75 6.97 7.52
CA ARG A 37 -6.30 7.17 8.86
C ARG A 37 -7.61 6.40 9.06
N PHE A 38 -8.50 6.37 8.09
CA PHE A 38 -9.74 5.59 8.18
C PHE A 38 -9.47 4.09 8.19
N LEU A 39 -8.51 3.62 7.39
CA LEU A 39 -8.06 2.23 7.40
C LEU A 39 -7.58 1.83 8.81
N ARG A 40 -6.68 2.60 9.41
CA ARG A 40 -6.14 2.33 10.74
C ARG A 40 -7.19 2.45 11.87
N GLN A 41 -8.19 3.30 11.70
CA GLN A 41 -9.32 3.38 12.64
C GLN A 41 -10.25 2.16 12.50
N GLU A 42 -10.45 1.64 11.30
CA GLU A 42 -11.17 0.38 11.08
C GLU A 42 -10.47 -0.78 11.78
N GLU A 43 -9.14 -0.88 11.63
CA GLU A 43 -8.31 -1.93 12.25
C GLU A 43 -8.28 -1.85 13.78
N ALA A 44 -8.28 -0.65 14.34
CA ALA A 44 -8.25 -0.41 15.79
C ALA A 44 -9.63 -0.42 16.45
N ALA A 45 -10.69 -0.68 15.69
CA ALA A 45 -12.05 -0.61 16.23
C ALA A 45 -12.33 -1.73 17.23
N SER A 46 -12.85 -1.37 18.40
CA SER A 46 -13.13 -2.30 19.49
C SER A 46 -14.43 -3.12 19.32
N ASN A 47 -15.29 -2.71 18.39
CA ASN A 47 -16.56 -3.39 18.11
C ASN A 47 -16.98 -3.26 16.65
N LYS A 48 -17.92 -4.12 16.23
CA LYS A 48 -18.38 -4.22 14.84
C LYS A 48 -19.03 -2.92 14.31
N LEU A 49 -19.72 -2.16 15.14
CA LEU A 49 -20.38 -0.92 14.70
C LEU A 49 -19.37 0.17 14.37
N THR A 50 -18.36 0.37 15.23
CA THR A 50 -17.26 1.31 14.96
C THR A 50 -16.41 0.88 13.78
N ALA A 51 -16.14 -0.43 13.63
CA ALA A 51 -15.45 -0.96 12.46
C ALA A 51 -16.24 -0.68 11.18
N TYR A 52 -17.54 -0.95 11.17
CA TYR A 52 -18.42 -0.66 10.03
C TYR A 52 -18.46 0.83 9.67
N PHE A 53 -18.54 1.71 10.67
CA PHE A 53 -18.52 3.16 10.47
C PHE A 53 -17.23 3.62 9.75
N TRP A 54 -16.07 3.17 10.21
CA TRP A 54 -14.78 3.53 9.60
C TRP A 54 -14.59 2.89 8.23
N ARG A 55 -15.01 1.62 8.06
CA ARG A 55 -15.02 0.93 6.77
C ARG A 55 -15.82 1.71 5.73
N ARG A 56 -17.04 2.14 6.08
CA ARG A 56 -17.87 2.91 5.16
C ARG A 56 -17.16 4.21 4.76
N ARG A 57 -16.64 4.98 5.71
CA ARG A 57 -15.92 6.23 5.41
C ARG A 57 -14.66 6.02 4.56
N LYS A 58 -13.93 4.95 4.84
CA LYS A 58 -12.77 4.54 4.03
C LYS A 58 -13.20 4.22 2.61
N ASN A 59 -14.23 3.39 2.44
CA ASN A 59 -14.68 2.97 1.12
C ASN A 59 -15.27 4.13 0.31
N ASP A 60 -16.06 5.03 0.93
CA ASP A 60 -16.58 6.22 0.25
C ASP A 60 -15.44 7.12 -0.28
N LEU A 61 -14.40 7.32 0.52
CA LEU A 61 -13.23 8.09 0.10
C LEU A 61 -12.39 7.31 -0.93
N GLY A 62 -12.20 5.99 -0.70
CA GLY A 62 -11.45 5.11 -1.58
C GLY A 62 -12.02 5.04 -2.98
N SER A 63 -13.35 4.97 -3.11
CA SER A 63 -14.03 4.98 -4.42
C SER A 63 -13.75 6.25 -5.22
N ARG A 64 -13.62 7.40 -4.56
CA ARG A 64 -13.30 8.70 -5.20
C ARG A 64 -11.83 8.79 -5.59
N LEU A 65 -10.94 8.19 -4.80
CA LEU A 65 -9.49 8.24 -5.02
C LEU A 65 -8.95 7.06 -5.83
N GLY A 66 -9.77 6.04 -6.13
CA GLY A 66 -9.29 4.80 -6.75
C GLY A 66 -8.41 3.98 -5.82
N LEU A 67 -8.68 4.01 -4.51
CA LEU A 67 -7.92 3.26 -3.50
C LEU A 67 -8.78 2.13 -2.92
N GLN A 68 -8.28 0.91 -2.99
CA GLN A 68 -8.91 -0.27 -2.39
C GLN A 68 -7.89 -1.05 -1.56
N VAL A 69 -7.89 -0.82 -0.25
CA VAL A 69 -7.05 -1.55 0.72
C VAL A 69 -7.94 -2.11 1.81
N TYR A 70 -7.81 -3.40 2.08
CA TYR A 70 -8.57 -4.06 3.13
C TYR A 70 -7.85 -3.96 4.47
N ALA A 71 -8.62 -3.86 5.57
CA ALA A 71 -8.08 -3.83 6.92
C ALA A 71 -7.29 -5.11 7.22
N GLY A 72 -6.11 -4.97 7.84
CA GLY A 72 -5.23 -6.07 8.20
C GLY A 72 -4.36 -6.63 7.08
N THR A 73 -4.36 -6.02 5.89
CA THR A 73 -3.52 -6.47 4.78
C THR A 73 -2.12 -5.86 4.78
N CYS A 74 -1.96 -4.67 5.33
CA CYS A 74 -0.72 -3.92 5.29
C CYS A 74 -0.20 -3.61 6.69
N GLY A 75 1.05 -3.91 6.94
CA GLY A 75 1.77 -3.52 8.15
C GLY A 75 1.81 -2.01 8.37
N LYS A 76 2.36 -1.58 9.48
CA LYS A 76 2.58 -0.18 9.85
C LYS A 76 3.48 0.50 8.81
N GLY A 77 3.25 1.78 8.55
CA GLY A 77 4.09 2.58 7.66
C GLY A 77 3.70 2.48 6.18
N LEU A 78 2.47 2.06 5.88
CA LEU A 78 1.96 2.09 4.51
C LEU A 78 2.02 3.52 3.96
N ARG A 79 2.71 3.69 2.84
CA ARG A 79 2.83 4.96 2.12
C ARG A 79 2.33 4.84 0.69
N ILE A 80 1.44 5.72 0.30
CA ILE A 80 0.97 5.86 -1.07
C ILE A 80 1.30 7.28 -1.52
N TRP A 81 2.05 7.44 -2.61
CA TRP A 81 2.46 8.74 -3.13
C TRP A 81 1.36 9.41 -3.94
N HIS A 82 0.76 8.66 -4.84
CA HIS A 82 -0.30 9.14 -5.72
C HIS A 82 -1.51 8.21 -5.64
N TYR A 83 -2.70 8.77 -5.60
CA TYR A 83 -3.92 7.97 -5.70
C TYR A 83 -4.24 7.61 -7.16
N GLY A 84 -5.28 6.80 -7.36
CA GLY A 84 -5.67 6.27 -8.66
C GLY A 84 -5.26 4.81 -8.85
N SER A 85 -6.24 3.92 -8.84
CA SER A 85 -6.11 2.47 -9.09
C SER A 85 -5.04 1.75 -8.26
N VAL A 86 -4.94 2.04 -6.95
CA VAL A 86 -4.16 1.21 -6.02
C VAL A 86 -5.10 0.18 -5.41
N ILE A 87 -4.91 -1.08 -5.80
CA ILE A 87 -5.76 -2.20 -5.40
C ILE A 87 -4.90 -3.23 -4.67
N ILE A 88 -5.27 -3.54 -3.43
CA ILE A 88 -4.62 -4.58 -2.61
C ILE A 88 -5.71 -5.56 -2.18
N SER A 89 -5.59 -6.81 -2.61
CA SER A 89 -6.52 -7.89 -2.25
C SER A 89 -6.62 -8.10 -0.75
N GLY A 90 -7.78 -8.48 -0.26
CA GLY A 90 -7.99 -8.82 1.16
C GLY A 90 -7.18 -10.02 1.63
N GLU A 91 -6.78 -10.89 0.72
CA GLU A 91 -5.96 -12.06 1.01
C GLU A 91 -4.44 -11.78 0.97
N ALA A 92 -4.03 -10.64 0.38
CA ALA A 92 -2.63 -10.24 0.35
C ALA A 92 -2.12 -9.86 1.75
N ARG A 93 -0.84 -10.07 1.98
CA ARG A 93 -0.15 -9.68 3.22
C ARG A 93 1.10 -8.90 2.87
N LEU A 94 1.20 -7.68 3.40
CA LEU A 94 2.34 -6.80 3.21
C LEU A 94 2.95 -6.47 4.57
N GLY A 95 4.26 -6.51 4.63
CA GLY A 95 5.04 -6.12 5.81
C GLY A 95 4.96 -4.62 6.11
N GLU A 96 5.83 -4.16 6.99
CA GLU A 96 5.91 -2.75 7.39
C GLU A 96 6.59 -1.89 6.33
N ASN A 97 6.28 -0.58 6.33
CA ASN A 97 6.94 0.46 5.53
C ASN A 97 6.92 0.21 4.00
N CYS A 98 5.91 -0.50 3.51
CA CYS A 98 5.73 -0.63 2.06
C CYS A 98 5.28 0.69 1.44
N THR A 99 5.89 1.03 0.30
CA THR A 99 5.62 2.27 -0.44
C THR A 99 5.03 1.96 -1.82
N PHE A 100 3.96 2.64 -2.18
CA PHE A 100 3.31 2.59 -3.48
C PHE A 100 3.43 3.93 -4.18
N HIS A 101 3.95 3.94 -5.40
CA HIS A 101 4.04 5.16 -6.21
C HIS A 101 2.74 5.49 -6.97
N GLY A 102 1.76 4.58 -6.99
CA GLY A 102 0.44 4.72 -7.62
C GLY A 102 0.14 3.64 -8.65
N GLN A 103 -1.13 3.51 -9.04
CA GLN A 103 -1.61 2.60 -10.09
C GLN A 103 -1.11 1.14 -9.95
N ALA A 104 -1.10 0.61 -8.75
CA ALA A 104 -0.58 -0.72 -8.45
C ALA A 104 -1.70 -1.73 -8.19
N CYS A 105 -1.44 -3.00 -8.52
CA CYS A 105 -2.35 -4.09 -8.22
C CYS A 105 -1.60 -5.24 -7.53
N ILE A 106 -2.04 -5.59 -6.30
CA ILE A 106 -1.57 -6.74 -5.55
C ILE A 106 -2.75 -7.67 -5.36
N GLY A 107 -2.75 -8.81 -6.05
CA GLY A 107 -3.94 -9.68 -6.04
C GLY A 107 -3.70 -11.11 -6.51
N SER A 108 -4.76 -11.92 -6.45
CA SER A 108 -4.76 -13.28 -6.99
C SER A 108 -4.70 -13.31 -8.52
N ASP A 109 -4.38 -14.45 -9.07
CA ASP A 109 -4.37 -14.72 -10.51
C ASP A 109 -5.77 -14.98 -11.10
N GLY A 110 -6.82 -14.99 -10.26
CA GLY A 110 -8.18 -15.31 -10.66
C GLY A 110 -8.46 -16.81 -10.84
N ILE A 111 -7.44 -17.66 -10.69
CA ILE A 111 -7.54 -19.12 -10.77
C ILE A 111 -7.52 -19.71 -9.36
N THR A 112 -6.58 -19.28 -8.56
CA THR A 112 -6.48 -19.62 -7.14
C THR A 112 -6.94 -18.45 -6.27
N GLN A 113 -7.26 -18.75 -5.00
CA GLN A 113 -7.52 -17.68 -4.03
C GLN A 113 -6.23 -17.14 -3.38
N ALA A 114 -5.09 -17.75 -3.73
CA ALA A 114 -3.81 -17.32 -3.20
C ALA A 114 -3.48 -15.89 -3.69
N ALA A 115 -2.95 -15.09 -2.78
CA ALA A 115 -2.56 -13.71 -3.04
C ALA A 115 -1.15 -13.45 -2.50
N PRO A 116 -0.47 -12.41 -3.00
CA PRO A 116 0.92 -12.17 -2.67
C PRO A 116 1.20 -11.96 -1.18
N VAL A 117 2.33 -12.49 -0.74
CA VAL A 117 2.97 -12.17 0.55
C VAL A 117 4.21 -11.32 0.27
N ILE A 118 4.20 -10.10 0.72
CA ILE A 118 5.25 -9.10 0.46
C ILE A 118 5.91 -8.73 1.79
N GLY A 119 7.22 -8.76 1.83
CA GLY A 119 8.02 -8.38 2.98
C GLY A 119 7.92 -6.91 3.36
N SER A 120 8.79 -6.48 4.27
CA SER A 120 8.86 -5.10 4.76
C SER A 120 9.76 -4.24 3.88
N ASN A 121 9.55 -2.91 3.92
CA ASN A 121 10.33 -1.90 3.19
C ASN A 121 10.31 -2.09 1.67
N VAL A 122 9.28 -2.74 1.12
CA VAL A 122 9.19 -2.97 -0.33
C VAL A 122 8.69 -1.70 -1.01
N ASP A 123 9.41 -1.30 -2.07
CA ASP A 123 9.11 -0.12 -2.89
C ASP A 123 8.47 -0.54 -4.21
N ILE A 124 7.21 -0.13 -4.43
CA ILE A 124 6.37 -0.59 -5.53
C ILE A 124 6.14 0.57 -6.50
N GLY A 125 6.85 0.50 -7.63
CA GLY A 125 6.79 1.51 -8.69
C GLY A 125 5.41 1.68 -9.30
N ILE A 126 5.19 2.85 -9.88
CA ILE A 126 3.91 3.18 -10.53
C ILE A 126 3.56 2.14 -11.63
N GLY A 127 2.32 1.71 -11.66
CA GLY A 127 1.83 0.72 -12.65
C GLY A 127 2.25 -0.71 -12.39
N ALA A 128 3.03 -1.00 -11.34
CA ALA A 128 3.48 -2.35 -11.02
C ALA A 128 2.32 -3.26 -10.57
N LYS A 129 2.43 -4.54 -10.90
CA LYS A 129 1.47 -5.57 -10.53
C LYS A 129 2.20 -6.76 -9.92
N VAL A 130 1.67 -7.29 -8.81
CA VAL A 130 2.15 -8.54 -8.20
C VAL A 130 0.95 -9.48 -8.11
N ILE A 131 0.99 -10.58 -8.86
CA ILE A 131 -0.19 -11.40 -9.13
C ILE A 131 0.07 -12.87 -8.81
N GLY A 132 -0.86 -13.49 -8.09
CA GLY A 132 -0.87 -14.93 -7.79
C GLY A 132 -0.18 -15.27 -6.47
N ASP A 133 0.15 -16.54 -6.29
CA ASP A 133 0.86 -17.06 -5.13
C ASP A 133 2.35 -16.68 -5.19
N VAL A 134 2.63 -15.44 -4.84
CA VAL A 134 3.97 -14.83 -4.97
C VAL A 134 4.47 -14.36 -3.62
N SER A 135 5.70 -14.75 -3.27
CA SER A 135 6.41 -14.24 -2.09
C SER A 135 7.54 -13.30 -2.49
N ILE A 136 7.57 -12.11 -1.90
CA ILE A 136 8.60 -11.09 -2.12
C ILE A 136 9.33 -10.83 -0.81
N ALA A 137 10.66 -10.92 -0.85
CA ALA A 137 11.51 -10.64 0.32
C ALA A 137 11.48 -9.15 0.74
N ASP A 138 12.07 -8.88 1.91
CA ASP A 138 12.22 -7.50 2.39
C ASP A 138 13.12 -6.65 1.49
N ASP A 139 12.96 -5.33 1.57
CA ASP A 139 13.78 -4.31 0.91
C ASP A 139 13.81 -4.41 -0.63
N VAL A 140 12.92 -5.20 -1.24
CA VAL A 140 12.82 -5.35 -2.69
C VAL A 140 12.25 -4.08 -3.33
N ARG A 141 12.79 -3.72 -4.50
CA ARG A 141 12.24 -2.66 -5.36
C ARG A 141 11.57 -3.28 -6.58
N ILE A 142 10.32 -2.92 -6.81
CA ILE A 142 9.57 -3.33 -8.00
C ILE A 142 9.48 -2.11 -8.92
N GLY A 143 10.12 -2.21 -10.08
CA GLY A 143 10.19 -1.11 -11.04
C GLY A 143 8.83 -0.71 -11.61
N ALA A 144 8.73 0.50 -12.12
CA ALA A 144 7.51 1.01 -12.75
C ALA A 144 7.04 0.09 -13.88
N GLY A 145 5.73 -0.21 -13.91
CA GLY A 145 5.12 -1.09 -14.91
C GLY A 145 5.51 -2.56 -14.84
N ALA A 146 6.31 -2.98 -13.88
CA ALA A 146 6.72 -4.39 -13.76
C ALA A 146 5.54 -5.29 -13.40
N VAL A 147 5.50 -6.50 -13.98
CA VAL A 147 4.49 -7.53 -13.67
C VAL A 147 5.16 -8.73 -13.03
N VAL A 148 5.03 -8.84 -11.72
CA VAL A 148 5.64 -9.92 -10.93
C VAL A 148 4.66 -11.07 -10.80
N THR A 149 5.04 -12.22 -11.36
CA THR A 149 4.27 -13.48 -11.34
C THR A 149 5.09 -14.65 -10.77
N LYS A 150 6.29 -14.37 -10.27
CA LYS A 150 7.16 -15.35 -9.62
C LYS A 150 7.75 -14.77 -8.34
N SER A 151 7.92 -15.62 -7.35
CA SER A 151 8.51 -15.25 -6.06
C SER A 151 9.95 -14.76 -6.22
N CYS A 152 10.34 -13.79 -5.36
CA CYS A 152 11.68 -13.29 -5.23
C CYS A 152 12.09 -13.33 -3.76
N TYR A 153 13.02 -14.22 -3.44
CA TYR A 153 13.53 -14.41 -2.07
C TYR A 153 14.83 -13.67 -1.80
N GLU A 154 15.36 -12.97 -2.81
CA GLU A 154 16.57 -12.16 -2.68
C GLU A 154 16.23 -10.81 -2.06
N LYS A 155 16.67 -10.60 -0.82
CA LYS A 155 16.51 -9.35 -0.09
C LYS A 155 17.22 -8.19 -0.82
N GLY A 156 16.53 -7.06 -0.97
CA GLY A 156 17.08 -5.87 -1.61
C GLY A 156 17.22 -5.98 -3.14
N ALA A 157 16.65 -7.02 -3.77
CA ALA A 157 16.63 -7.16 -5.22
C ALA A 157 15.81 -6.06 -5.88
N THR A 158 16.08 -5.80 -7.15
CA THR A 158 15.27 -4.95 -8.01
C THR A 158 14.62 -5.79 -9.09
N LEU A 159 13.27 -5.76 -9.15
CA LEU A 159 12.47 -6.50 -10.13
C LEU A 159 11.99 -5.55 -11.22
N VAL A 160 12.26 -5.88 -12.51
CA VAL A 160 11.85 -5.05 -13.66
C VAL A 160 11.30 -5.90 -14.79
N GLY A 161 10.43 -5.31 -15.61
CA GLY A 161 9.93 -5.90 -16.86
C GLY A 161 8.61 -6.67 -16.74
N VAL A 162 8.15 -7.22 -17.86
CA VAL A 162 6.91 -8.00 -18.03
C VAL A 162 7.23 -9.26 -18.83
N PRO A 163 7.25 -10.45 -18.20
CA PRO A 163 7.23 -10.72 -16.77
C PRO A 163 8.50 -10.21 -16.06
N ALA A 164 8.36 -9.81 -14.81
CA ALA A 164 9.47 -9.22 -14.05
C ALA A 164 10.61 -10.23 -13.81
N ARG A 165 11.83 -9.70 -13.84
CA ARG A 165 13.08 -10.41 -13.54
C ARG A 165 13.96 -9.58 -12.62
N VAL A 166 14.80 -10.24 -11.85
CA VAL A 166 15.82 -9.56 -11.03
C VAL A 166 16.78 -8.83 -11.96
N LEU A 167 16.94 -7.53 -11.70
CA LEU A 167 17.96 -6.71 -12.39
C LEU A 167 19.32 -7.04 -11.79
N PRO A 168 20.31 -7.46 -12.59
CA PRO A 168 21.67 -7.68 -12.10
C PRO A 168 22.21 -6.42 -11.41
N LYS A 169 22.91 -6.58 -10.29
CA LYS A 169 23.61 -5.47 -9.67
C LYS A 169 24.74 -5.06 -10.63
N SER A 170 24.79 -3.79 -11.02
CA SER A 170 25.96 -3.24 -11.70
C SER A 170 27.15 -3.30 -10.75
N GLU A 171 28.23 -3.91 -11.19
CA GLU A 171 29.52 -3.85 -10.51
C GLU A 171 30.03 -2.43 -10.37
#